data_5fd9b2ecba9e46404299b673d528c828
#
_entry.id   5fd9b2ecba9e46404299b673d528c828
#
_cell.length_a   1.000
_cell.length_b   1.000
_cell.length_c   1.000
_cell.angle_alpha   90.00
_cell.angle_beta   90.00
_cell.angle_gamma   90.00
#
_symmetry.space_group_name_H-M   'P 1'
#
loop_
_entity.id
_entity.type
_entity.pdbx_description
1 polymer ?
#
loop_
_entity_poly.entity_id
_entity_poly.type
_entity_poly.pdbx_seq_one_letter_code
_entity_poly.pdbx_strand_id
1 'polypeptide(L)'
;SDDWHADETVVFINGEKYYLWLAIDSETRFILAFHLTKSRSSDSAYTLINEAKTYGEPTNFITDRLPSYNEAAAIVLTNTKHVPVAPMSSDTNNNLIESFNKTFKAWYKAKKGFNSFEKANNLIFLFIFHYNFIRPHGSLNNYTPAEVAGFAGDSLAKNSWFSAA
;
A
#
# COMPACT_ATOMS: atom_id res chain seq x y z
N SER A 1 13.81 -1.36 6.29
CA SER A 1 13.80 -0.40 5.19
C SER A 1 13.81 1.03 5.70
N ASP A 2 14.50 1.88 4.98
CA ASP A 2 14.62 3.29 5.38
C ASP A 2 13.43 4.13 4.94
N ASP A 3 12.81 3.78 3.81
CA ASP A 3 11.74 4.59 3.22
C ASP A 3 10.47 3.78 2.96
N TRP A 4 9.36 4.31 3.44
CA TRP A 4 8.03 3.87 3.07
C TRP A 4 7.32 4.92 2.25
N HIS A 5 6.51 4.48 1.29
CA HIS A 5 5.66 5.34 0.50
C HIS A 5 4.20 5.00 0.76
N ALA A 6 3.34 6.01 0.80
CA ALA A 6 1.90 5.82 0.82
C ALA A 6 1.23 6.72 -0.21
N ASP A 7 0.17 6.20 -0.78
CA ASP A 7 -0.66 6.89 -1.76
C ASP A 7 -2.07 6.29 -1.75
N GLU A 8 -3.02 6.98 -2.34
CA GLU A 8 -4.35 6.44 -2.57
C GLU A 8 -4.70 6.46 -4.05
N THR A 9 -5.43 5.45 -4.48
CA THR A 9 -5.99 5.37 -5.83
C THR A 9 -7.49 5.21 -5.80
N VAL A 10 -8.17 5.75 -6.80
CA VAL A 10 -9.64 5.69 -6.89
C VAL A 10 -10.08 4.35 -7.48
N VAL A 11 -11.05 3.74 -6.85
CA VAL A 11 -11.79 2.58 -7.37
C VAL A 11 -13.29 2.84 -7.29
N PHE A 12 -14.06 2.23 -8.18
CA PHE A 12 -15.51 2.34 -8.19
C PHE A 12 -16.15 1.03 -7.76
N ILE A 13 -17.12 1.13 -6.85
CA ILE A 13 -17.91 0.01 -6.35
C ILE A 13 -19.37 0.39 -6.55
N ASN A 14 -20.12 -0.37 -7.34
CA ASN A 14 -21.49 -0.03 -7.75
C ASN A 14 -21.63 1.38 -8.31
N GLY A 15 -20.63 1.85 -9.08
CA GLY A 15 -20.61 3.21 -9.62
C GLY A 15 -20.28 4.30 -8.60
N GLU A 16 -20.09 3.97 -7.32
CA GLU A 16 -19.68 4.91 -6.28
C GLU A 16 -18.17 4.96 -6.13
N LYS A 17 -17.64 6.14 -5.88
CA LYS A 17 -16.21 6.39 -5.69
C LYS A 17 -15.73 5.95 -4.33
N TYR A 18 -14.67 5.14 -4.31
CA TYR A 18 -13.93 4.71 -3.12
C TYR A 18 -12.44 5.00 -3.29
N TYR A 19 -11.70 4.95 -2.20
CA TYR A 19 -10.26 5.14 -2.18
C TYR A 19 -9.58 3.87 -1.67
N LEU A 20 -8.63 3.37 -2.45
CA LEU A 20 -7.70 2.33 -2.03
C LEU A 20 -6.42 3.01 -1.54
N TRP A 21 -6.20 2.93 -0.25
CA TRP A 21 -4.99 3.40 0.42
C TRP A 21 -3.96 2.30 0.43
N LEU A 22 -2.71 2.63 0.16
CA LEU A 22 -1.60 1.69 0.08
C LEU A 22 -0.36 2.24 0.77
N ALA A 23 0.35 1.38 1.49
CA ALA A 23 1.68 1.65 2.01
C ALA A 23 2.65 0.59 1.50
N ILE A 24 3.77 1.01 0.94
CA ILE A 24 4.78 0.14 0.31
C ILE A 24 6.18 0.45 0.86
N ASP A 25 6.95 -0.59 1.07
CA ASP A 25 8.38 -0.49 1.39
C ASP A 25 9.20 -0.28 0.12
N SER A 26 10.06 0.74 0.11
CA SER A 26 10.80 1.12 -1.10
C SER A 26 11.89 0.14 -1.52
N GLU A 27 12.51 -0.54 -0.58
CA GLU A 27 13.60 -1.48 -0.86
C GLU A 27 13.09 -2.85 -1.27
N THR A 28 12.12 -3.36 -0.52
CA THR A 28 11.60 -4.71 -0.71
C THR A 28 10.41 -4.77 -1.66
N ARG A 29 9.77 -3.63 -1.92
CA ARG A 29 8.50 -3.50 -2.68
C ARG A 29 7.32 -4.22 -2.01
N PHE A 30 7.48 -4.63 -0.76
CA PHE A 30 6.43 -5.27 0.00
C PHE A 30 5.32 -4.28 0.31
N ILE A 31 4.09 -4.63 -0.03
CA ILE A 31 2.92 -3.85 0.37
C ILE A 31 2.67 -4.14 1.84
N LEU A 32 2.89 -3.13 2.68
CA LEU A 32 2.82 -3.23 4.13
C LEU A 32 1.38 -3.26 4.64
N ALA A 33 0.52 -2.47 4.01
CA ALA A 33 -0.88 -2.37 4.36
C ALA A 33 -1.70 -1.83 3.19
N PHE A 34 -2.98 -2.16 3.17
CA PHE A 34 -3.97 -1.54 2.31
C PHE A 34 -5.27 -1.30 3.08
N HIS A 35 -6.02 -0.29 2.66
CA HIS A 35 -7.29 0.05 3.28
C HIS A 35 -8.25 0.62 2.23
N LEU A 36 -9.48 0.13 2.20
CA LEU A 36 -10.48 0.55 1.23
C LEU A 36 -11.57 1.35 1.95
N THR A 37 -11.72 2.63 1.57
CA THR A 37 -12.64 3.55 2.24
C THR A 37 -13.44 4.40 1.27
N LYS A 38 -14.57 4.90 1.75
CA LYS A 38 -15.40 5.86 1.02
C LYS A 38 -14.91 7.31 1.18
N SER A 39 -14.17 7.61 2.26
CA SER A 39 -13.68 8.96 2.57
C SER A 39 -12.16 9.05 2.53
N ARG A 40 -11.65 10.27 2.26
CA ARG A 40 -10.22 10.63 2.32
C ARG A 40 -9.89 11.32 3.64
N SER A 41 -10.30 10.74 4.76
CA SER A 41 -10.13 11.34 6.09
C SER A 41 -8.81 10.94 6.76
N SER A 42 -8.44 11.70 7.80
CA SER A 42 -7.29 11.37 8.65
C SER A 42 -7.43 10.02 9.33
N ASP A 43 -8.66 9.58 9.62
CA ASP A 43 -8.93 8.24 10.19
C ASP A 43 -8.51 7.12 9.25
N SER A 44 -8.73 7.30 7.95
CA SER A 44 -8.32 6.33 6.93
C SER A 44 -6.78 6.25 6.84
N ALA A 45 -6.11 7.39 6.83
CA ALA A 45 -4.65 7.45 6.86
C ALA A 45 -4.09 6.84 8.15
N TYR A 46 -4.69 7.14 9.30
CA TYR A 46 -4.32 6.57 10.59
C TYR A 46 -4.40 5.04 10.58
N THR A 47 -5.50 4.47 10.10
CA THR A 47 -5.68 3.02 10.00
C THR A 47 -4.60 2.38 9.14
N LEU A 48 -4.32 2.95 7.96
CA LEU A 48 -3.28 2.46 7.06
C LEU A 48 -1.90 2.45 7.73
N ILE A 49 -1.50 3.56 8.31
CA ILE A 49 -0.17 3.72 8.91
C ILE A 49 -0.03 2.84 10.15
N ASN A 50 -1.09 2.71 10.94
CA ASN A 50 -1.07 1.87 12.14
C ASN A 50 -0.93 0.38 11.79
N GLU A 51 -1.56 -0.09 10.72
CA GLU A 51 -1.36 -1.44 10.20
C GLU A 51 0.06 -1.64 9.66
N ALA A 52 0.58 -0.69 8.87
CA ALA A 52 1.94 -0.74 8.36
C ALA A 52 2.98 -0.79 9.48
N LYS A 53 2.75 -0.09 10.58
CA LYS A 53 3.65 -0.04 11.75
C LYS A 53 3.90 -1.41 12.39
N THR A 54 3.04 -2.39 12.19
CA THR A 54 3.28 -3.76 12.67
C THR A 54 4.54 -4.38 12.08
N TYR A 55 5.04 -3.87 10.95
CA TYR A 55 6.31 -4.28 10.32
C TYR A 55 7.52 -3.46 10.75
N GLY A 56 7.36 -2.49 11.65
CA GLY A 56 8.41 -1.59 12.13
C GLY A 56 8.14 -0.13 11.85
N GLU A 57 9.18 0.70 11.92
CA GLU A 57 9.11 2.13 11.57
C GLU A 57 10.19 2.44 10.54
N PRO A 58 9.89 3.19 9.48
CA PRO A 58 10.89 3.64 8.52
C PRO A 58 11.63 4.88 9.04
N THR A 59 12.74 5.22 8.43
CA THR A 59 13.41 6.51 8.64
C THR A 59 12.60 7.65 8.02
N ASN A 60 12.10 7.43 6.80
CA ASN A 60 11.28 8.40 6.08
C ASN A 60 9.94 7.79 5.68
N PHE A 61 8.89 8.59 5.80
CA PHE A 61 7.56 8.27 5.31
C PHE A 61 7.18 9.29 4.24
N ILE A 62 7.09 8.85 2.99
CA ILE A 62 6.93 9.69 1.81
C ILE A 62 5.50 9.57 1.30
N THR A 63 4.81 10.71 1.19
CA THR A 63 3.43 10.77 0.71
C THR A 63 3.26 11.94 -0.25
N ASP A 64 2.11 12.03 -0.91
CA ASP A 64 1.69 13.28 -1.51
C ASP A 64 1.39 14.33 -0.42
N ARG A 65 0.91 15.51 -0.82
CA ARG A 65 0.59 16.61 0.11
C ARG A 65 -0.81 16.53 0.72
N LEU A 66 -1.45 15.36 0.70
CA LEU A 66 -2.76 15.20 1.31
C LEU A 66 -2.68 15.44 2.83
N PRO A 67 -3.43 16.40 3.40
CA PRO A 67 -3.35 16.75 4.82
C PRO A 67 -3.63 15.58 5.77
N SER A 68 -4.44 14.61 5.35
CA SER A 68 -4.77 13.41 6.13
C SER A 68 -3.54 12.64 6.60
N TYR A 69 -2.46 12.63 5.81
CA TYR A 69 -1.22 11.94 6.18
C TYR A 69 -0.43 12.67 7.26
N ASN A 70 -0.50 14.01 7.30
CA ASN A 70 0.29 14.81 8.24
C ASN A 70 -0.05 14.46 9.69
N GLU A 71 -1.34 14.47 10.02
CA GLU A 71 -1.83 14.19 11.36
C GLU A 71 -1.59 12.73 11.75
N ALA A 72 -1.95 11.81 10.87
CA ALA A 72 -1.81 10.38 11.12
C ALA A 72 -0.33 9.97 11.30
N ALA A 73 0.58 10.46 10.47
CA ALA A 73 2.00 10.17 10.59
C ALA A 73 2.60 10.73 11.90
N ALA A 74 2.22 11.94 12.29
CA ALA A 74 2.68 12.54 13.53
C ALA A 74 2.28 11.74 14.79
N ILE A 75 1.10 11.14 14.77
CA ILE A 75 0.58 10.34 15.89
C ILE A 75 1.22 8.94 15.92
N VAL A 76 1.33 8.28 14.78
CA VAL A 76 1.69 6.86 14.71
C VAL A 76 3.19 6.65 14.56
N LEU A 77 3.85 7.43 13.70
CA LEU A 77 5.26 7.26 13.34
C LEU A 77 6.14 8.31 14.07
N THR A 78 6.29 8.13 15.36
CA THR A 78 6.96 9.12 16.24
C THR A 78 8.46 9.27 16.01
N ASN A 79 9.12 8.26 15.44
CA ASN A 79 10.56 8.25 15.13
C ASN A 79 10.85 8.38 13.64
N THR A 80 9.88 8.77 12.85
CA THR A 80 9.94 8.82 11.39
C THR A 80 9.82 10.25 10.89
N LYS A 81 10.62 10.62 9.90
CA LYS A 81 10.45 11.89 9.19
C LYS A 81 9.36 11.75 8.14
N HIS A 82 8.29 12.53 8.26
CA HIS A 82 7.28 12.62 7.21
C HIS A 82 7.75 13.59 6.11
N VAL A 83 7.76 13.13 4.87
CA VAL A 83 8.23 13.87 3.68
C VAL A 83 7.09 13.99 2.68
N PRO A 84 6.28 15.06 2.74
CA PRO A 84 5.26 15.30 1.72
C PRO A 84 5.93 15.80 0.43
N VAL A 85 5.69 15.11 -0.69
CA VAL A 85 6.24 15.45 -2.01
C VAL A 85 5.17 16.01 -2.93
N ALA A 86 5.56 16.93 -3.82
CA ALA A 86 4.63 17.47 -4.81
C ALA A 86 4.27 16.40 -5.84
N PRO A 87 3.02 16.35 -6.31
CA PRO A 87 2.65 15.58 -7.49
C PRO A 87 3.54 16.03 -8.66
N MET A 88 4.09 15.11 -9.43
CA MET A 88 5.00 15.40 -10.56
C MET A 88 6.41 15.90 -10.18
N SER A 89 6.83 15.79 -8.92
CA SER A 89 8.25 15.98 -8.63
C SER A 89 9.05 14.85 -9.28
N SER A 90 10.08 15.21 -10.02
CA SER A 90 10.98 14.27 -10.73
C SER A 90 11.86 13.44 -9.78
N ASP A 91 11.60 13.49 -8.50
CA ASP A 91 12.32 12.69 -7.53
C ASP A 91 11.96 11.21 -7.74
N THR A 92 13.01 10.45 -7.97
CA THR A 92 13.02 9.01 -8.28
C THR A 92 12.23 8.14 -7.28
N ASN A 93 11.84 8.72 -6.16
CA ASN A 93 11.16 8.02 -5.07
C ASN A 93 9.66 7.79 -5.28
N ASN A 94 8.99 8.57 -6.15
CA ASN A 94 7.56 8.39 -6.41
C ASN A 94 7.28 7.32 -7.48
N ASN A 95 8.28 6.94 -8.26
CA ASN A 95 8.15 5.97 -9.36
C ASN A 95 7.72 4.58 -8.88
N LEU A 96 8.02 4.23 -7.64
CA LEU A 96 7.72 2.92 -7.08
C LEU A 96 6.21 2.72 -6.89
N ILE A 97 5.57 3.66 -6.20
CA ILE A 97 4.14 3.57 -5.93
C ILE A 97 3.32 3.82 -7.21
N GLU A 98 3.81 4.66 -8.10
CA GLU A 98 3.24 4.86 -9.43
C GLU A 98 3.30 3.57 -10.27
N SER A 99 4.41 2.86 -10.21
CA SER A 99 4.57 1.55 -10.89
C SER A 99 3.59 0.52 -10.35
N PHE A 100 3.41 0.45 -9.04
CA PHE A 100 2.40 -0.41 -8.43
C PHE A 100 0.99 -0.01 -8.87
N ASN A 101 0.66 1.27 -8.78
CA ASN A 101 -0.64 1.80 -9.20
C ASN A 101 -0.94 1.50 -10.67
N LYS A 102 0.05 1.59 -11.53
CA LYS A 102 -0.10 1.23 -12.96
C LYS A 102 -0.45 -0.26 -13.14
N THR A 103 0.24 -1.14 -12.44
CA THR A 103 -0.04 -2.58 -12.46
C THR A 103 -1.43 -2.88 -11.90
N PHE A 104 -1.79 -2.28 -10.78
CA PHE A 104 -3.11 -2.40 -10.18
C PHE A 104 -4.22 -1.90 -11.09
N LYS A 105 -4.06 -0.72 -11.68
CA LYS A 105 -5.08 -0.14 -12.58
C LYS A 105 -5.30 -0.98 -13.85
N ALA A 106 -4.26 -1.61 -14.39
CA ALA A 106 -4.39 -2.52 -15.53
C ALA A 106 -5.26 -3.74 -15.16
N TRP A 107 -5.02 -4.33 -13.99
CA TRP A 107 -5.83 -5.41 -13.46
C TRP A 107 -7.27 -4.96 -13.15
N TYR A 108 -7.43 -3.82 -12.51
CA TYR A 108 -8.71 -3.24 -12.15
C TYR A 108 -9.58 -2.94 -13.38
N LYS A 109 -9.00 -2.39 -14.46
CA LYS A 109 -9.70 -2.17 -15.73
C LYS A 109 -10.28 -3.44 -16.32
N ALA A 110 -9.54 -4.55 -16.26
CA ALA A 110 -10.02 -5.86 -16.73
C ALA A 110 -11.23 -6.36 -15.92
N LYS A 111 -11.39 -5.94 -14.68
CA LYS A 111 -12.52 -6.27 -13.82
C LYS A 111 -13.76 -5.39 -14.05
N LYS A 112 -13.63 -4.30 -14.82
CA LYS A 112 -14.74 -3.35 -15.10
C LYS A 112 -15.41 -2.78 -13.86
N GLY A 113 -14.63 -2.52 -12.80
CA GLY A 113 -15.13 -2.09 -11.50
C GLY A 113 -15.60 -3.27 -10.63
N PHE A 114 -16.16 -2.93 -9.50
CA PHE A 114 -16.68 -3.90 -8.52
C PHE A 114 -18.15 -3.66 -8.27
N ASN A 115 -18.89 -4.71 -7.89
CA ASN A 115 -20.33 -4.66 -7.63
C ASN A 115 -20.70 -4.79 -6.15
N SER A 116 -19.74 -5.01 -5.26
CA SER A 116 -19.94 -4.95 -3.81
C SER A 116 -18.63 -4.61 -3.11
N PHE A 117 -18.74 -3.99 -1.93
CA PHE A 117 -17.57 -3.67 -1.09
C PHE A 117 -16.82 -4.94 -0.66
N GLU A 118 -17.53 -5.96 -0.20
CA GLU A 118 -16.95 -7.22 0.24
C GLU A 118 -16.15 -7.89 -0.88
N LYS A 119 -16.72 -8.01 -2.08
CA LYS A 119 -16.02 -8.58 -3.23
C LYS A 119 -14.82 -7.74 -3.65
N ALA A 120 -14.95 -6.43 -3.63
CA ALA A 120 -13.85 -5.51 -3.93
C ALA A 120 -12.70 -5.72 -2.95
N ASN A 121 -12.99 -5.72 -1.66
CA ASN A 121 -11.99 -5.91 -0.62
C ASN A 121 -11.28 -7.27 -0.74
N ASN A 122 -12.01 -8.34 -0.97
CA ASN A 122 -11.47 -9.69 -1.13
C ASN A 122 -10.60 -9.82 -2.38
N LEU A 123 -11.03 -9.27 -3.51
CA LEU A 123 -10.26 -9.33 -4.75
C LEU A 123 -8.99 -8.47 -4.69
N ILE A 124 -9.06 -7.31 -4.08
CA ILE A 124 -7.88 -6.45 -3.84
C ILE A 124 -6.91 -7.16 -2.89
N PHE A 125 -7.39 -7.78 -1.82
CA PHE A 125 -6.58 -8.61 -0.95
C PHE A 125 -5.83 -9.70 -1.72
N LEU A 126 -6.52 -10.45 -2.57
CA LEU A 126 -5.91 -11.51 -3.38
C LEU A 126 -4.87 -10.96 -4.36
N PHE A 127 -5.14 -9.81 -4.98
CA PHE A 127 -4.18 -9.14 -5.85
C PHE A 127 -2.90 -8.77 -5.10
N ILE A 128 -3.03 -8.15 -3.93
CA ILE A 128 -1.89 -7.73 -3.11
C ILE A 128 -1.14 -8.94 -2.54
N PHE A 129 -1.86 -9.97 -2.11
CA PHE A 129 -1.23 -11.21 -1.64
C PHE A 129 -0.40 -11.87 -2.76
N HIS A 130 -0.94 -11.94 -3.97
CA HIS A 130 -0.21 -12.44 -5.15
C HIS A 130 1.02 -11.58 -5.44
N TYR A 131 0.88 -10.26 -5.40
CA TYR A 131 1.98 -9.32 -5.59
C TYR A 131 3.11 -9.54 -4.58
N ASN A 132 2.78 -9.67 -3.30
CA ASN A 132 3.74 -9.80 -2.22
C ASN A 132 4.40 -11.18 -2.13
N PHE A 133 3.64 -12.26 -2.32
CA PHE A 133 4.06 -13.62 -1.94
C PHE A 133 4.24 -14.58 -3.11
N ILE A 134 3.71 -14.28 -4.28
CA ILE A 134 3.65 -15.24 -5.39
C ILE A 134 4.38 -14.74 -6.63
N ARG A 135 4.17 -13.48 -7.00
CA ARG A 135 4.71 -12.92 -8.23
C ARG A 135 6.19 -12.58 -8.11
N PRO A 136 7.08 -13.17 -8.96
CA PRO A 136 8.47 -12.72 -9.05
C PRO A 136 8.55 -11.33 -9.68
N HIS A 137 9.48 -10.51 -9.22
CA HIS A 137 9.73 -9.17 -9.72
C HIS A 137 11.11 -9.06 -10.33
N GLY A 138 11.19 -8.61 -11.59
CA GLY A 138 12.46 -8.45 -12.29
C GLY A 138 13.43 -7.49 -11.59
N SER A 139 12.90 -6.41 -11.01
CA SER A 139 13.68 -5.45 -10.22
C SER A 139 14.18 -5.98 -8.87
N LEU A 140 13.69 -7.14 -8.45
CA LEU A 140 14.12 -7.85 -7.24
C LEU A 140 14.85 -9.16 -7.57
N ASN A 141 15.52 -9.23 -8.72
CA ASN A 141 16.21 -10.43 -9.20
C ASN A 141 15.29 -11.66 -9.27
N ASN A 142 14.05 -11.47 -9.66
CA ASN A 142 12.98 -12.48 -9.73
C ASN A 142 12.57 -13.09 -8.37
N TYR A 143 12.92 -12.44 -7.28
CA TYR A 143 12.34 -12.75 -5.97
C TYR A 143 10.99 -12.05 -5.80
N THR A 144 10.17 -12.59 -4.88
CA THR A 144 8.96 -11.90 -4.45
C THR A 144 9.30 -10.82 -3.41
N PRO A 145 8.47 -9.78 -3.25
CA PRO A 145 8.64 -8.82 -2.15
C PRO A 145 8.76 -9.47 -0.78
N ALA A 146 7.97 -10.51 -0.50
CA ALA A 146 8.02 -11.23 0.76
C ALA A 146 9.36 -11.96 0.99
N GLU A 147 9.96 -12.54 -0.06
CA GLU A 147 11.28 -13.15 0.01
C GLU A 147 12.35 -12.12 0.34
N VAL A 148 12.34 -10.98 -0.35
CA VAL A 148 13.29 -9.88 -0.10
C VAL A 148 13.12 -9.29 1.30
N ALA A 149 11.88 -9.16 1.78
CA ALA A 149 11.57 -8.68 3.13
C ALA A 149 11.85 -9.71 4.24
N GLY A 150 12.15 -10.97 3.90
CA GLY A 150 12.39 -12.03 4.86
C GLY A 150 11.13 -12.73 5.38
N PHE A 151 9.99 -12.57 4.72
CA PHE A 151 8.69 -13.12 5.17
C PHE A 151 8.23 -14.36 4.41
N ALA A 152 8.92 -14.77 3.35
CA ALA A 152 8.46 -15.84 2.45
C ALA A 152 8.28 -17.21 3.13
N GLY A 153 9.12 -17.54 4.10
CA GLY A 153 9.04 -18.75 4.90
C GLY A 153 8.21 -18.62 6.18
N ASP A 154 7.72 -17.42 6.48
CA ASP A 154 7.02 -17.10 7.71
C ASP A 154 5.52 -17.37 7.55
N SER A 155 5.08 -18.51 8.12
CA SER A 155 3.66 -18.85 8.18
C SER A 155 2.84 -17.85 9.00
N LEU A 156 3.46 -17.18 9.98
CA LEU A 156 2.78 -16.17 10.80
C LEU A 156 2.48 -14.92 10.00
N ALA A 157 3.40 -14.43 9.15
CA ALA A 157 3.15 -13.29 8.28
C ALA A 157 2.03 -13.58 7.28
N LYS A 158 2.03 -14.75 6.64
CA LYS A 158 0.95 -15.17 5.74
C LYS A 158 -0.39 -15.28 6.47
N ASN A 159 -0.42 -15.88 7.64
CA ASN A 159 -1.63 -16.03 8.44
C ASN A 159 -2.15 -14.67 8.92
N SER A 160 -1.27 -13.72 9.27
CA SER A 160 -1.66 -12.36 9.62
C SER A 160 -2.41 -11.68 8.47
N TRP A 161 -1.95 -11.83 7.23
CA TRP A 161 -2.64 -11.33 6.04
C TRP A 161 -4.02 -11.98 5.85
N PHE A 162 -4.13 -13.30 6.00
CA PHE A 162 -5.41 -14.00 5.90
C PHE A 162 -6.38 -13.63 7.03
N SER A 163 -5.88 -13.33 8.22
CA SER A 163 -6.71 -12.90 9.35
C SER A 163 -7.23 -11.46 9.21
N ALA A 164 -6.54 -10.62 8.46
CA ALA A 164 -6.96 -9.24 8.17
C ALA A 164 -8.03 -9.16 7.06
N ALA A 165 -8.21 -10.22 6.31
CA ALA A 165 -9.23 -10.32 5.25
C ALA A 165 -10.59 -10.73 5.84
#